data_e5b83f3b40d622fe4024c1c6e826446c
#
_entry.id   e5b83f3b40d622fe4024c1c6e826446c
#
_cell.length_a   1.000
_cell.length_b   1.000
_cell.length_c   1.000
_cell.angle_alpha   90.00
_cell.angle_beta   90.00
_cell.angle_gamma   90.00
#
_symmetry.space_group_name_H-M   'P 1'
#
loop_
_entity.id
_entity.type
_entity.pdbx_description
1 polymer ?
#
loop_
_entity_poly.entity_id
_entity_poly.type
_entity_poly.pdbx_seq_one_letter_code
_entity_poly.pdbx_strand_id
1 'polypeptide(L)'
;MPELSYREAVRDALVQAMRVDEDVFIMGEDIAEMGGSMGVTQGMLDEFGPERVRNTPISEMALAGAAIGAAIQGMRPVAEIMYEDFLTLATEQIVNQAAKHRYMSGGQVTVPVTFRTQGGSGWSPGAQHAQQLEAWFVHIPGLKVVFPSTPTDVRGLLWSSIYDDNPVVFFEHRTLYGIKEEVPEELEPIPLGKARVHREGDDVTVIATGRLVHEALAAAKDAENDGVSVEVVDPRTLQPLDEAALVDSVKKTNRCVVAHEAVVRGGFGAEVAAVIQYQAFDWLDAPIERVGAKFAPLPFAPVMEKFVVPHANDVLDAIRRTVGRDGN
;
A
#
# COMPACT_ATOMS: atom_id res chain seq x y z
N MET A 1 1.73 -25.25 -4.91
CA MET A 1 1.38 -23.83 -5.09
C MET A 1 2.45 -23.18 -5.95
N PRO A 2 2.13 -22.34 -6.94
CA PRO A 2 3.15 -21.65 -7.71
C PRO A 2 3.87 -20.61 -6.85
N GLU A 3 5.19 -20.46 -7.06
CA GLU A 3 5.97 -19.37 -6.49
C GLU A 3 5.88 -18.16 -7.43
N LEU A 4 5.37 -17.03 -6.94
CA LEU A 4 5.32 -15.79 -7.69
C LEU A 4 6.11 -14.71 -6.97
N SER A 5 6.81 -13.86 -7.74
CA SER A 5 7.28 -12.59 -7.21
C SER A 5 6.10 -11.63 -7.07
N TYR A 6 6.25 -10.61 -6.22
CA TYR A 6 5.24 -9.57 -6.05
C TYR A 6 4.82 -8.95 -7.40
N ARG A 7 5.80 -8.65 -8.28
CA ARG A 7 5.55 -8.15 -9.63
C ARG A 7 4.71 -9.11 -10.49
N GLU A 8 5.04 -10.41 -10.43
CA GLU A 8 4.30 -11.44 -11.16
C GLU A 8 2.89 -11.62 -10.59
N ALA A 9 2.71 -11.47 -9.29
CA ALA A 9 1.40 -11.51 -8.63
C ALA A 9 0.51 -10.32 -9.04
N VAL A 10 1.07 -9.10 -9.18
CA VAL A 10 0.37 -7.95 -9.77
C VAL A 10 -0.08 -8.25 -11.19
N ARG A 11 0.85 -8.75 -12.05
CA ARG A 11 0.52 -9.11 -13.42
C ARG A 11 -0.56 -10.19 -13.49
N ASP A 12 -0.47 -11.22 -12.68
CA ASP A 12 -1.41 -12.32 -12.65
C ASP A 12 -2.83 -11.83 -12.32
N ALA A 13 -2.98 -10.96 -11.31
CA ALA A 13 -4.27 -10.36 -10.98
C ALA A 13 -4.86 -9.55 -12.15
N LEU A 14 -4.05 -8.75 -12.85
CA LEU A 14 -4.47 -7.98 -14.01
C LEU A 14 -4.90 -8.91 -15.17
N VAL A 15 -4.07 -9.89 -15.51
CA VAL A 15 -4.33 -10.85 -16.59
C VAL A 15 -5.62 -11.64 -16.33
N GLN A 16 -5.80 -12.15 -15.11
CA GLN A 16 -6.99 -12.90 -14.76
C GLN A 16 -8.25 -12.02 -14.82
N ALA A 17 -8.19 -10.79 -14.30
CA ALA A 17 -9.32 -9.87 -14.38
C ALA A 17 -9.68 -9.54 -15.83
N MET A 18 -8.69 -9.26 -16.69
CA MET A 18 -8.92 -8.98 -18.11
C MET A 18 -9.42 -10.18 -18.92
N ARG A 19 -9.11 -11.41 -18.49
CA ARG A 19 -9.62 -12.64 -19.15
C ARG A 19 -11.10 -12.89 -18.87
N VAL A 20 -11.57 -12.54 -17.67
CA VAL A 20 -12.95 -12.84 -17.24
C VAL A 20 -13.92 -11.68 -17.48
N ASP A 21 -13.41 -10.47 -17.70
CA ASP A 21 -14.24 -9.26 -17.83
C ASP A 21 -13.70 -8.36 -18.96
N GLU A 22 -14.54 -8.17 -19.98
CA GLU A 22 -14.20 -7.36 -21.16
C GLU A 22 -14.14 -5.85 -20.86
N ASP A 23 -14.79 -5.39 -19.78
CA ASP A 23 -14.79 -4.00 -19.35
C ASP A 23 -13.50 -3.61 -18.60
N VAL A 24 -12.70 -4.59 -18.14
CA VAL A 24 -11.39 -4.34 -17.52
C VAL A 24 -10.36 -4.06 -18.59
N PHE A 25 -9.70 -2.93 -18.52
CA PHE A 25 -8.54 -2.56 -19.36
C PHE A 25 -7.50 -1.80 -18.56
N ILE A 26 -6.27 -1.78 -19.07
CA ILE A 26 -5.17 -1.05 -18.42
C ILE A 26 -4.72 0.11 -19.32
N MET A 27 -4.35 1.23 -18.68
CA MET A 27 -3.81 2.39 -19.35
C MET A 27 -2.72 3.05 -18.51
N GLY A 28 -1.71 3.60 -19.14
CA GLY A 28 -0.57 4.22 -18.47
C GLY A 28 0.57 4.52 -19.44
N GLU A 29 1.66 5.04 -18.90
CA GLU A 29 2.85 5.37 -19.67
C GLU A 29 3.73 4.12 -19.87
N ASP A 30 4.15 3.87 -21.10
CA ASP A 30 5.05 2.75 -21.50
C ASP A 30 4.57 1.35 -21.11
N ILE A 31 3.29 1.17 -20.80
CA ILE A 31 2.74 -0.10 -20.33
C ILE A 31 2.49 -1.13 -21.44
N ALA A 32 2.42 -0.71 -22.70
CA ALA A 32 2.17 -1.59 -23.84
C ALA A 32 3.47 -2.31 -24.29
N GLU A 33 4.20 -1.73 -25.25
CA GLU A 33 5.35 -2.38 -25.88
C GLU A 33 6.51 -2.60 -24.91
N MET A 34 6.74 -1.68 -23.98
CA MET A 34 7.81 -1.80 -22.98
C MET A 34 7.44 -2.67 -21.78
N GLY A 35 6.15 -2.95 -21.57
CA GLY A 35 5.68 -3.74 -20.45
C GLY A 35 5.70 -3.01 -19.10
N GLY A 36 5.67 -1.68 -19.12
CA GLY A 36 5.75 -0.81 -17.94
C GLY A 36 7.17 -0.64 -17.39
N SER A 37 7.38 0.40 -16.60
CA SER A 37 8.69 0.78 -16.05
C SER A 37 9.37 -0.34 -15.23
N MET A 38 8.60 -1.30 -14.71
CA MET A 38 9.06 -2.43 -13.90
C MET A 38 8.74 -3.79 -14.51
N GLY A 39 8.27 -3.82 -15.75
CA GLY A 39 7.91 -5.05 -16.46
C GLY A 39 6.66 -5.75 -15.90
N VAL A 40 5.77 -5.01 -15.21
CA VAL A 40 4.52 -5.57 -14.68
C VAL A 40 3.61 -6.03 -15.80
N THR A 41 3.47 -5.24 -16.86
CA THR A 41 2.52 -5.47 -17.96
C THR A 41 3.14 -6.19 -19.18
N GLN A 42 4.36 -6.73 -19.02
CA GLN A 42 5.06 -7.43 -20.08
C GLN A 42 4.24 -8.60 -20.65
N GLY A 43 4.07 -8.63 -21.99
CA GLY A 43 3.30 -9.65 -22.70
C GLY A 43 1.80 -9.43 -22.74
N MET A 44 1.26 -8.49 -21.98
CA MET A 44 -0.19 -8.24 -21.95
C MET A 44 -0.70 -7.61 -23.26
N LEU A 45 0.10 -6.79 -23.94
CA LEU A 45 -0.26 -6.24 -25.25
C LEU A 45 -0.50 -7.35 -26.28
N ASP A 46 0.34 -8.38 -26.29
CA ASP A 46 0.22 -9.50 -27.24
C ASP A 46 -1.05 -10.34 -26.98
N GLU A 47 -1.46 -10.46 -25.73
CA GLU A 47 -2.64 -11.23 -25.33
C GLU A 47 -3.96 -10.45 -25.52
N PHE A 48 -4.00 -9.17 -25.13
CA PHE A 48 -5.24 -8.41 -25.03
C PHE A 48 -5.41 -7.33 -26.10
N GLY A 49 -4.35 -7.04 -26.85
CA GLY A 49 -4.37 -6.03 -27.93
C GLY A 49 -4.36 -4.58 -27.42
N PRO A 50 -4.17 -3.61 -28.37
CA PRO A 50 -3.97 -2.20 -28.04
C PRO A 50 -5.24 -1.49 -27.54
N GLU A 51 -6.42 -2.08 -27.75
CA GLU A 51 -7.68 -1.53 -27.24
C GLU A 51 -7.84 -1.75 -25.73
N ARG A 52 -7.14 -2.74 -25.16
CA ARG A 52 -7.23 -3.07 -23.75
C ARG A 52 -5.91 -2.84 -22.98
N VAL A 53 -4.79 -2.66 -23.68
CA VAL A 53 -3.48 -2.28 -23.11
C VAL A 53 -3.04 -1.01 -23.81
N ARG A 54 -3.27 0.14 -23.17
CA ARG A 54 -3.20 1.45 -23.81
C ARG A 54 -2.04 2.28 -23.29
N ASN A 55 -1.05 2.57 -24.14
CA ASN A 55 -0.08 3.62 -23.85
C ASN A 55 -0.77 5.00 -23.86
N THR A 56 -0.40 5.83 -22.92
CA THR A 56 -0.84 7.24 -22.85
C THR A 56 0.36 8.17 -23.02
N PRO A 57 0.14 9.41 -23.50
CA PRO A 57 1.14 10.45 -23.35
C PRO A 57 1.46 10.70 -21.85
N ILE A 58 2.64 11.26 -21.58
CA ILE A 58 3.02 11.72 -20.24
C ILE A 58 2.14 12.91 -19.85
N SER A 59 1.01 12.62 -19.22
CA SER A 59 0.06 13.58 -18.71
C SER A 59 -0.85 12.91 -17.69
N GLU A 60 -0.42 12.85 -16.45
CA GLU A 60 -1.08 12.10 -15.37
C GLU A 60 -2.48 12.63 -15.07
N MET A 61 -2.70 13.95 -15.21
CA MET A 61 -4.02 14.55 -15.09
C MET A 61 -4.97 14.05 -16.20
N ALA A 62 -4.51 14.01 -17.45
CA ALA A 62 -5.31 13.52 -18.57
C ALA A 62 -5.56 12.02 -18.47
N LEU A 63 -4.54 11.24 -18.08
CA LEU A 63 -4.63 9.81 -17.81
C LEU A 63 -5.71 9.52 -16.76
N ALA A 64 -5.63 10.16 -15.60
CA ALA A 64 -6.60 9.97 -14.52
C ALA A 64 -8.01 10.40 -14.94
N GLY A 65 -8.15 11.56 -15.61
CA GLY A 65 -9.44 12.04 -16.10
C GLY A 65 -10.10 11.11 -17.13
N ALA A 66 -9.30 10.56 -18.07
CA ALA A 66 -9.79 9.61 -19.05
C ALA A 66 -10.26 8.29 -18.40
N ALA A 67 -9.49 7.78 -17.42
CA ALA A 67 -9.87 6.60 -16.65
C ALA A 67 -11.20 6.81 -15.90
N ILE A 68 -11.36 7.95 -15.23
CA ILE A 68 -12.62 8.30 -14.53
C ILE A 68 -13.78 8.37 -15.52
N GLY A 69 -13.57 9.01 -16.67
CA GLY A 69 -14.61 9.09 -17.71
C GLY A 69 -15.05 7.72 -18.21
N ALA A 70 -14.10 6.81 -18.44
CA ALA A 70 -14.37 5.42 -18.83
C ALA A 70 -15.12 4.66 -17.72
N ALA A 71 -14.71 4.82 -16.46
CA ALA A 71 -15.37 4.19 -15.31
C ALA A 71 -16.84 4.64 -15.17
N ILE A 72 -17.11 5.93 -15.34
CA ILE A 72 -18.48 6.48 -15.32
C ILE A 72 -19.36 5.87 -16.42
N GLN A 73 -18.77 5.47 -17.54
CA GLN A 73 -19.48 4.79 -18.65
C GLN A 73 -19.63 3.28 -18.45
N GLY A 74 -19.21 2.73 -17.32
CA GLY A 74 -19.40 1.33 -16.97
C GLY A 74 -18.17 0.43 -17.18
N MET A 75 -17.05 0.97 -17.67
CA MET A 75 -15.79 0.23 -17.78
C MET A 75 -15.07 0.14 -16.43
N ARG A 76 -14.09 -0.76 -16.32
CA ARG A 76 -13.24 -0.95 -15.13
C ARG A 76 -11.75 -0.68 -15.48
N PRO A 77 -11.37 0.60 -15.63
CA PRO A 77 -9.99 0.96 -15.94
C PRO A 77 -9.06 0.73 -14.75
N VAL A 78 -7.88 0.18 -15.05
CA VAL A 78 -6.72 0.22 -14.17
C VAL A 78 -5.73 1.22 -14.75
N ALA A 79 -5.59 2.37 -14.11
CA ALA A 79 -4.73 3.46 -14.55
C ALA A 79 -3.41 3.40 -13.79
N GLU A 80 -2.29 3.11 -14.50
CA GLU A 80 -0.96 3.12 -13.90
C GLU A 80 -0.36 4.52 -13.97
N ILE A 81 -0.12 5.14 -12.81
CA ILE A 81 0.68 6.35 -12.65
C ILE A 81 2.06 5.89 -12.20
N MET A 82 3.08 6.18 -13.02
CA MET A 82 4.39 5.54 -12.98
C MET A 82 5.08 5.61 -11.61
N TYR A 83 4.99 6.76 -10.93
CA TYR A 83 5.50 6.98 -9.57
C TYR A 83 4.45 7.66 -8.71
N GLU A 84 4.44 7.30 -7.43
CA GLU A 84 3.49 7.91 -6.48
C GLU A 84 3.72 9.42 -6.32
N ASP A 85 4.93 9.91 -6.54
CA ASP A 85 5.25 11.34 -6.63
C ASP A 85 4.40 12.06 -7.69
N PHE A 86 4.06 11.38 -8.80
CA PHE A 86 3.30 11.94 -9.91
C PHE A 86 1.79 11.88 -9.69
N LEU A 87 1.32 11.19 -8.64
CA LEU A 87 -0.06 11.37 -8.16
C LEU A 87 -0.37 12.83 -7.84
N THR A 88 0.64 13.62 -7.49
CA THR A 88 0.47 15.06 -7.25
C THR A 88 -0.06 15.81 -8.47
N LEU A 89 0.27 15.37 -9.70
CA LEU A 89 -0.27 15.92 -10.95
C LEU A 89 -1.70 15.47 -11.22
N ALA A 90 -2.06 14.24 -10.79
CA ALA A 90 -3.39 13.67 -10.96
C ALA A 90 -4.34 13.98 -9.79
N THR A 91 -3.87 14.64 -8.73
CA THR A 91 -4.58 14.81 -7.46
C THR A 91 -5.97 15.43 -7.66
N GLU A 92 -6.12 16.46 -8.52
CA GLU A 92 -7.42 17.08 -8.79
C GLU A 92 -8.43 16.03 -9.29
N GLN A 93 -8.03 15.22 -10.27
CA GLN A 93 -8.89 14.21 -10.88
C GLN A 93 -9.28 13.14 -9.86
N ILE A 94 -8.34 12.68 -9.05
CA ILE A 94 -8.58 11.64 -8.05
C ILE A 94 -9.45 12.18 -6.90
N VAL A 95 -9.07 13.34 -6.35
CA VAL A 95 -9.65 13.90 -5.12
C VAL A 95 -10.99 14.60 -5.36
N ASN A 96 -11.10 15.41 -6.42
CA ASN A 96 -12.30 16.21 -6.69
C ASN A 96 -13.26 15.52 -7.65
N GLN A 97 -12.77 14.69 -8.56
CA GLN A 97 -13.63 14.01 -9.53
C GLN A 97 -13.96 12.59 -9.08
N ALA A 98 -13.00 11.65 -9.05
CA ALA A 98 -13.27 10.25 -8.73
C ALA A 98 -13.94 10.09 -7.37
N ALA A 99 -13.37 10.68 -6.32
CA ALA A 99 -13.85 10.54 -4.95
C ALA A 99 -15.25 11.12 -4.70
N LYS A 100 -15.73 12.05 -5.55
CA LYS A 100 -16.96 12.82 -5.28
C LYS A 100 -18.14 12.45 -6.20
N HIS A 101 -17.89 11.91 -7.37
CA HIS A 101 -18.97 11.70 -8.37
C HIS A 101 -20.08 10.81 -7.85
N ARG A 102 -19.78 9.72 -7.13
CA ARG A 102 -20.83 8.85 -6.56
C ARG A 102 -21.71 9.60 -5.56
N TYR A 103 -21.11 10.40 -4.68
CA TYR A 103 -21.83 11.21 -3.71
C TYR A 103 -22.66 12.30 -4.38
N MET A 104 -22.05 13.08 -5.30
CA MET A 104 -22.75 14.20 -5.98
C MET A 104 -23.90 13.74 -6.87
N SER A 105 -23.80 12.54 -7.44
CA SER A 105 -24.89 11.96 -8.24
C SER A 105 -25.99 11.30 -7.41
N GLY A 106 -25.89 11.31 -6.08
CA GLY A 106 -26.85 10.60 -5.22
C GLY A 106 -26.78 9.09 -5.38
N GLY A 107 -25.62 8.54 -5.72
CA GLY A 107 -25.39 7.11 -5.91
C GLY A 107 -25.77 6.56 -7.29
N GLN A 108 -26.22 7.42 -8.21
CA GLN A 108 -26.60 7.00 -9.56
C GLN A 108 -25.39 6.64 -10.45
N VAL A 109 -24.22 7.17 -10.14
CA VAL A 109 -22.97 6.92 -10.84
C VAL A 109 -22.01 6.18 -9.92
N THR A 110 -21.45 5.07 -10.42
CA THR A 110 -20.29 4.42 -9.80
C THR A 110 -19.00 4.88 -10.50
N VAL A 111 -17.87 4.74 -9.81
CA VAL A 111 -16.56 5.11 -10.37
C VAL A 111 -15.57 3.98 -10.08
N PRO A 112 -15.73 2.81 -10.75
CA PRO A 112 -14.90 1.62 -10.57
C PRO A 112 -13.54 1.79 -11.24
N VAL A 113 -12.70 2.69 -10.73
CA VAL A 113 -11.34 2.92 -11.24
C VAL A 113 -10.31 2.54 -10.19
N THR A 114 -9.26 1.82 -10.62
CA THR A 114 -8.10 1.55 -9.79
C THR A 114 -6.91 2.36 -10.31
N PHE A 115 -6.43 3.30 -9.49
CA PHE A 115 -5.18 4.02 -9.74
C PHE A 115 -4.03 3.24 -9.12
N ARG A 116 -3.22 2.55 -9.92
CA ARG A 116 -2.01 1.88 -9.46
C ARG A 116 -0.82 2.83 -9.53
N THR A 117 0.01 2.78 -8.52
CA THR A 117 1.25 3.54 -8.48
C THR A 117 2.31 2.82 -7.66
N GLN A 118 3.55 3.10 -7.94
CA GLN A 118 4.68 2.58 -7.19
C GLN A 118 5.53 3.71 -6.62
N GLY A 119 6.10 3.48 -5.45
CA GLY A 119 6.97 4.45 -4.80
C GLY A 119 7.98 3.79 -3.87
N GLY A 120 8.48 4.57 -2.96
CA GLY A 120 9.38 4.13 -1.90
C GLY A 120 10.86 4.19 -2.23
N SER A 121 11.63 4.13 -1.16
CA SER A 121 13.09 4.21 -1.13
C SER A 121 13.77 2.87 -1.46
N GLY A 122 15.10 2.83 -1.32
CA GLY A 122 15.90 1.59 -1.37
C GLY A 122 16.61 1.35 -2.70
N TRP A 123 16.53 2.29 -3.65
CA TRP A 123 17.19 2.21 -4.96
C TRP A 123 17.76 3.55 -5.43
N SER A 124 17.84 4.51 -4.51
CA SER A 124 18.44 5.84 -4.70
C SER A 124 17.79 6.68 -5.82
N PRO A 125 16.48 6.80 -5.87
CA PRO A 125 15.79 7.58 -6.93
C PRO A 125 15.80 9.07 -6.66
N GLY A 126 16.17 9.50 -5.46
CA GLY A 126 16.15 10.90 -5.03
C GLY A 126 14.77 11.41 -4.60
N ALA A 127 14.68 12.71 -4.39
CA ALA A 127 13.56 13.34 -3.68
C ALA A 127 12.22 13.36 -4.43
N GLN A 128 12.23 13.14 -5.75
CA GLN A 128 11.05 13.29 -6.62
C GLN A 128 10.53 11.95 -7.18
N HIS A 129 11.09 10.80 -6.73
CA HIS A 129 10.72 9.48 -7.23
C HIS A 129 10.68 8.42 -6.10
N ALA A 130 10.52 8.85 -4.86
CA ALA A 130 10.58 7.95 -3.70
C ALA A 130 9.71 8.41 -2.53
N GLN A 131 8.88 9.39 -2.70
CA GLN A 131 7.98 9.83 -1.65
C GLN A 131 6.98 8.72 -1.30
N GLN A 132 6.40 8.80 -0.12
CA GLN A 132 5.30 7.96 0.34
C GLN A 132 4.16 8.91 0.72
N LEU A 133 3.12 8.94 -0.12
CA LEU A 133 2.04 9.94 -0.08
C LEU A 133 0.68 9.34 0.32
N GLU A 134 0.65 8.09 0.76
CA GLU A 134 -0.58 7.35 1.11
C GLU A 134 -1.48 8.13 2.06
N ALA A 135 -0.92 8.86 3.02
CA ALA A 135 -1.67 9.66 3.99
C ALA A 135 -2.51 10.78 3.36
N TRP A 136 -2.10 11.32 2.21
CA TRP A 136 -2.86 12.34 1.49
C TRP A 136 -4.20 11.79 0.99
N PHE A 137 -4.20 10.56 0.53
CA PHE A 137 -5.37 9.91 -0.07
C PHE A 137 -6.27 9.26 0.98
N VAL A 138 -5.71 8.77 2.09
CA VAL A 138 -6.48 8.30 3.26
C VAL A 138 -7.38 9.41 3.83
N HIS A 139 -6.91 10.67 3.79
CA HIS A 139 -7.69 11.83 4.26
C HIS A 139 -8.94 12.12 3.43
N ILE A 140 -9.07 11.57 2.22
CA ILE A 140 -10.10 11.96 1.26
C ILE A 140 -11.34 11.07 1.33
N PRO A 141 -12.50 11.57 1.84
CA PRO A 141 -13.75 10.83 1.80
C PRO A 141 -14.17 10.47 0.38
N GLY A 142 -14.50 9.19 0.17
CA GLY A 142 -14.90 8.64 -1.12
C GLY A 142 -13.80 7.86 -1.85
N LEU A 143 -12.55 7.89 -1.35
CA LEU A 143 -11.48 7.01 -1.84
C LEU A 143 -11.33 5.77 -0.96
N LYS A 144 -10.89 4.68 -1.57
CA LYS A 144 -10.24 3.56 -0.87
C LYS A 144 -8.75 3.60 -1.12
N VAL A 145 -7.97 3.18 -0.13
CA VAL A 145 -6.50 3.21 -0.20
C VAL A 145 -5.96 1.86 0.23
N VAL A 146 -5.20 1.23 -0.64
CA VAL A 146 -4.67 -0.14 -0.47
C VAL A 146 -3.17 -0.13 -0.59
N PHE A 147 -2.46 -0.84 0.30
CA PHE A 147 -1.00 -0.91 0.29
C PHE A 147 -0.52 -2.29 0.76
N PRO A 148 -0.57 -3.33 -0.10
CA PRO A 148 -0.15 -4.69 0.25
C PRO A 148 1.36 -4.83 0.40
N SER A 149 1.77 -5.81 1.22
CA SER A 149 3.18 -6.08 1.50
C SER A 149 3.70 -7.42 0.94
N THR A 150 2.81 -8.32 0.48
CA THR A 150 3.21 -9.66 0.01
C THR A 150 2.61 -10.01 -1.36
N PRO A 151 3.19 -11.01 -2.09
CA PRO A 151 2.63 -11.51 -3.35
C PRO A 151 1.18 -11.99 -3.24
N THR A 152 0.83 -12.73 -2.20
CA THR A 152 -0.56 -13.20 -1.98
C THR A 152 -1.50 -12.02 -1.76
N ASP A 153 -1.09 -11.05 -0.92
CA ASP A 153 -1.94 -9.91 -0.60
C ASP A 153 -2.13 -8.98 -1.81
N VAL A 154 -1.06 -8.71 -2.59
CA VAL A 154 -1.19 -7.85 -3.77
C VAL A 154 -2.12 -8.46 -4.81
N ARG A 155 -2.02 -9.78 -5.02
CA ARG A 155 -2.85 -10.52 -5.98
C ARG A 155 -4.34 -10.43 -5.63
N GLY A 156 -4.70 -10.75 -4.39
CA GLY A 156 -6.10 -10.77 -3.94
C GLY A 156 -6.70 -9.38 -3.74
N LEU A 157 -5.91 -8.42 -3.23
CA LEU A 157 -6.38 -7.05 -3.01
C LEU A 157 -6.52 -6.27 -4.32
N LEU A 158 -5.63 -6.50 -5.31
CA LEU A 158 -5.76 -5.85 -6.62
C LEU A 158 -7.01 -6.32 -7.34
N TRP A 159 -7.29 -7.63 -7.29
CA TRP A 159 -8.56 -8.16 -7.79
C TRP A 159 -9.75 -7.45 -7.14
N SER A 160 -9.79 -7.40 -5.81
CA SER A 160 -10.88 -6.75 -5.09
C SER A 160 -10.99 -5.25 -5.39
N SER A 161 -9.87 -4.59 -5.68
CA SER A 161 -9.83 -3.18 -6.07
C SER A 161 -10.43 -2.95 -7.46
N ILE A 162 -10.13 -3.82 -8.43
CA ILE A 162 -10.67 -3.74 -9.80
C ILE A 162 -12.21 -3.90 -9.79
N TYR A 163 -12.72 -4.77 -8.91
CA TYR A 163 -14.17 -5.03 -8.81
C TYR A 163 -14.91 -4.18 -7.78
N ASP A 164 -14.25 -3.22 -7.16
CA ASP A 164 -14.93 -2.24 -6.29
C ASP A 164 -15.65 -1.17 -7.13
N ASP A 165 -16.83 -0.77 -6.69
CA ASP A 165 -17.63 0.27 -7.37
C ASP A 165 -17.20 1.70 -7.03
N ASN A 166 -16.21 1.85 -6.15
CA ASN A 166 -15.64 3.14 -5.75
C ASN A 166 -14.18 3.22 -6.20
N PRO A 167 -13.63 4.44 -6.36
CA PRO A 167 -12.24 4.61 -6.76
C PRO A 167 -11.28 4.11 -5.69
N VAL A 168 -10.28 3.37 -6.13
CA VAL A 168 -9.21 2.81 -5.30
C VAL A 168 -7.87 3.42 -5.71
N VAL A 169 -7.10 3.91 -4.75
CA VAL A 169 -5.67 4.23 -4.93
C VAL A 169 -4.87 3.06 -4.38
N PHE A 170 -4.14 2.38 -5.25
CA PHE A 170 -3.43 1.15 -4.97
C PHE A 170 -1.92 1.41 -4.99
N PHE A 171 -1.32 1.46 -3.80
CA PHE A 171 0.10 1.71 -3.60
C PHE A 171 0.91 0.42 -3.67
N GLU A 172 2.06 0.48 -4.32
CA GLU A 172 3.02 -0.60 -4.41
C GLU A 172 4.41 -0.10 -4.01
N HIS A 173 5.14 -0.87 -3.21
CA HIS A 173 6.49 -0.49 -2.86
C HIS A 173 7.49 -1.17 -3.80
N ARG A 174 8.33 -0.38 -4.47
CA ARG A 174 9.22 -0.85 -5.53
C ARG A 174 10.17 -1.96 -5.10
N THR A 175 10.72 -1.90 -3.89
CA THR A 175 11.64 -2.95 -3.42
C THR A 175 10.95 -4.28 -3.13
N LEU A 176 9.62 -4.29 -3.01
CA LEU A 176 8.85 -5.52 -2.83
C LEU A 176 8.70 -6.34 -4.13
N TYR A 177 8.91 -5.75 -5.30
CA TYR A 177 8.67 -6.42 -6.60
C TYR A 177 9.48 -7.70 -6.81
N GLY A 178 10.62 -7.84 -6.13
CA GLY A 178 11.46 -9.03 -6.16
C GLY A 178 11.16 -10.07 -5.09
N ILE A 179 10.30 -9.75 -4.11
CA ILE A 179 9.95 -10.69 -3.04
C ILE A 179 9.09 -11.81 -3.62
N LYS A 180 9.41 -13.04 -3.26
CA LYS A 180 8.71 -14.24 -3.71
C LYS A 180 7.98 -14.92 -2.59
N GLU A 181 6.82 -15.49 -2.90
CA GLU A 181 5.99 -16.27 -1.99
C GLU A 181 5.29 -17.40 -2.77
N GLU A 182 5.03 -18.52 -2.13
CA GLU A 182 4.09 -19.51 -2.64
C GLU A 182 2.66 -18.96 -2.51
N VAL A 183 1.96 -18.81 -3.63
CA VAL A 183 0.60 -18.26 -3.66
C VAL A 183 -0.42 -19.37 -3.93
N PRO A 184 -1.69 -19.24 -3.51
CA PRO A 184 -2.75 -20.15 -3.89
C PRO A 184 -2.82 -20.31 -5.42
N GLU A 185 -3.09 -21.53 -5.90
CA GLU A 185 -3.20 -21.80 -7.34
C GLU A 185 -4.34 -20.99 -7.98
N GLU A 186 -5.49 -20.99 -7.32
CA GLU A 186 -6.62 -20.15 -7.69
C GLU A 186 -6.45 -18.75 -7.05
N LEU A 187 -6.87 -17.72 -7.78
CA LEU A 187 -6.90 -16.36 -7.24
C LEU A 187 -8.06 -16.23 -6.26
N GLU A 188 -7.72 -15.91 -5.01
CA GLU A 188 -8.70 -15.67 -3.95
C GLU A 188 -8.83 -14.16 -3.71
N PRO A 189 -10.02 -13.56 -3.92
CA PRO A 189 -10.26 -12.17 -3.59
C PRO A 189 -10.08 -11.90 -2.09
N ILE A 190 -9.33 -10.87 -1.73
CA ILE A 190 -9.18 -10.44 -0.34
C ILE A 190 -10.07 -9.22 -0.11
N PRO A 191 -11.04 -9.28 0.83
CA PRO A 191 -11.90 -8.13 1.12
C PRO A 191 -11.10 -6.91 1.56
N LEU A 192 -11.41 -5.74 0.98
CA LEU A 192 -10.83 -4.47 1.42
C LEU A 192 -11.29 -4.16 2.86
N GLY A 193 -10.40 -3.61 3.67
CA GLY A 193 -10.68 -3.33 5.08
C GLY A 193 -10.47 -4.51 6.01
N LYS A 194 -9.59 -5.46 5.63
CA LYS A 194 -9.18 -6.60 6.47
C LYS A 194 -7.68 -6.61 6.68
N ALA A 195 -7.26 -6.47 7.93
CA ALA A 195 -5.87 -6.60 8.35
C ALA A 195 -5.39 -8.07 8.32
N ARG A 196 -4.08 -8.26 8.34
CA ARG A 196 -3.43 -9.58 8.43
C ARG A 196 -2.43 -9.58 9.58
N VAL A 197 -2.53 -10.58 10.45
CA VAL A 197 -1.47 -10.90 11.40
C VAL A 197 -0.45 -11.77 10.67
N HIS A 198 0.76 -11.24 10.46
CA HIS A 198 1.86 -11.97 9.84
C HIS A 198 2.64 -12.82 10.86
N ARG A 199 2.62 -12.40 12.10
CA ARG A 199 3.26 -13.07 13.21
C ARG A 199 2.45 -12.83 14.48
N GLU A 200 2.12 -13.90 15.19
CA GLU A 200 1.52 -13.84 16.52
C GLU A 200 2.57 -13.45 17.58
N GLY A 201 2.13 -12.72 18.61
CA GLY A 201 2.96 -12.32 19.74
C GLY A 201 2.13 -11.81 20.91
N ASP A 202 2.74 -11.74 22.12
CA ASP A 202 2.03 -11.48 23.36
C ASP A 202 2.51 -10.25 24.14
N ASP A 203 3.69 -9.66 23.78
CA ASP A 203 4.30 -8.59 24.57
C ASP A 203 4.16 -7.20 23.93
N VAL A 204 4.14 -7.10 22.61
CA VAL A 204 4.01 -5.84 21.86
C VAL A 204 3.43 -6.07 20.47
N THR A 205 2.52 -5.22 20.05
CA THR A 205 2.01 -5.18 18.66
C THR A 205 2.81 -4.17 17.85
N VAL A 206 3.34 -4.61 16.71
CA VAL A 206 3.88 -3.72 15.66
C VAL A 206 2.90 -3.66 14.51
N ILE A 207 2.28 -2.51 14.29
CA ILE A 207 1.42 -2.24 13.14
C ILE A 207 2.30 -1.62 12.06
N ALA A 208 2.47 -2.32 10.92
CA ALA A 208 3.39 -1.88 9.88
C ALA A 208 2.74 -1.89 8.49
N THR A 209 3.18 -1.02 7.57
CA THR A 209 2.66 -0.91 6.20
C THR A 209 3.74 -1.10 5.15
N GLY A 210 3.38 -1.65 3.99
CA GLY A 210 4.27 -1.81 2.84
C GLY A 210 5.57 -2.53 3.19
N ARG A 211 6.72 -1.96 2.81
CA ARG A 211 8.05 -2.53 3.10
C ARG A 211 8.31 -2.72 4.59
N LEU A 212 7.78 -1.83 5.44
CA LEU A 212 8.02 -1.89 6.89
C LEU A 212 7.41 -3.12 7.56
N VAL A 213 6.50 -3.85 6.92
CA VAL A 213 6.04 -5.18 7.40
C VAL A 213 7.23 -6.15 7.47
N HIS A 214 8.07 -6.18 6.43
CA HIS A 214 9.25 -7.06 6.40
C HIS A 214 10.34 -6.62 7.39
N GLU A 215 10.55 -5.31 7.55
CA GLU A 215 11.44 -4.78 8.58
C GLU A 215 10.93 -5.09 10.00
N ALA A 216 9.62 -5.01 10.22
CA ALA A 216 8.99 -5.37 11.49
C ALA A 216 9.13 -6.87 11.79
N LEU A 217 8.97 -7.75 10.79
CA LEU A 217 9.20 -9.19 10.95
C LEU A 217 10.66 -9.50 11.29
N ALA A 218 11.63 -8.81 10.68
CA ALA A 218 13.04 -8.94 11.02
C ALA A 218 13.32 -8.46 12.45
N ALA A 219 12.81 -7.28 12.83
CA ALA A 219 12.91 -6.75 14.18
C ALA A 219 12.27 -7.68 15.23
N ALA A 220 11.11 -8.27 14.91
CA ALA A 220 10.43 -9.22 15.77
C ALA A 220 11.26 -10.49 16.04
N LYS A 221 11.97 -10.98 15.01
CA LYS A 221 12.91 -12.10 15.16
C LYS A 221 14.11 -11.74 16.04
N ASP A 222 14.64 -10.53 15.90
CA ASP A 222 15.76 -10.08 16.72
C ASP A 222 15.34 -9.83 18.17
N ALA A 223 14.10 -9.36 18.40
CA ALA A 223 13.51 -9.15 19.72
C ALA A 223 13.37 -10.46 20.54
N GLU A 224 13.31 -11.64 19.89
CA GLU A 224 13.33 -12.93 20.57
C GLU A 224 14.60 -13.11 21.43
N ASN A 225 15.74 -12.57 21.01
CA ASN A 225 16.99 -12.61 21.77
C ASN A 225 16.88 -11.84 23.09
N ASP A 226 15.99 -10.84 23.13
CA ASP A 226 15.65 -10.07 24.33
C ASP A 226 14.50 -10.73 25.13
N GLY A 227 13.98 -11.89 24.69
CA GLY A 227 12.84 -12.57 25.28
C GLY A 227 11.53 -11.79 25.13
N VAL A 228 11.35 -11.05 24.01
CA VAL A 228 10.15 -10.27 23.70
C VAL A 228 9.38 -10.94 22.57
N SER A 229 8.10 -11.25 22.81
CA SER A 229 7.17 -11.83 21.85
C SER A 229 6.41 -10.74 21.11
N VAL A 230 6.72 -10.54 19.83
CA VAL A 230 6.19 -9.44 19.01
C VAL A 230 5.12 -9.95 18.06
N GLU A 231 3.94 -9.33 18.11
CA GLU A 231 2.89 -9.47 17.11
C GLU A 231 3.11 -8.46 15.97
N VAL A 232 3.04 -8.92 14.73
CA VAL A 232 3.19 -8.05 13.55
C VAL A 232 1.89 -8.07 12.75
N VAL A 233 1.26 -6.89 12.64
CA VAL A 233 -0.02 -6.70 11.97
C VAL A 233 0.15 -5.74 10.79
N ASP A 234 -0.30 -6.19 9.61
CA ASP A 234 -0.38 -5.38 8.38
C ASP A 234 -1.84 -4.98 8.13
N PRO A 235 -2.17 -3.70 8.13
CA PRO A 235 -3.51 -3.23 7.76
C PRO A 235 -3.90 -3.60 6.33
N ARG A 236 -2.94 -3.67 5.39
CA ARG A 236 -3.11 -3.94 3.94
C ARG A 236 -4.01 -2.95 3.22
N THR A 237 -5.09 -2.54 3.87
CA THR A 237 -6.01 -1.47 3.43
C THR A 237 -5.92 -0.34 4.45
N LEU A 238 -5.52 0.84 3.98
CA LEU A 238 -5.37 2.02 4.84
C LEU A 238 -6.70 2.78 4.97
N GLN A 239 -7.57 2.64 3.95
CA GLN A 239 -8.93 3.15 3.93
C GLN A 239 -9.82 2.24 3.08
N PRO A 240 -10.86 1.57 3.65
CA PRO A 240 -11.21 1.55 5.07
C PRO A 240 -10.18 0.80 5.92
N LEU A 241 -9.93 1.28 7.14
CA LEU A 241 -9.03 0.65 8.10
C LEU A 241 -9.77 -0.43 8.90
N ASP A 242 -9.13 -1.58 9.12
CA ASP A 242 -9.63 -2.61 10.06
C ASP A 242 -9.30 -2.25 11.50
N GLU A 243 -9.92 -1.16 12.00
CA GLU A 243 -9.67 -0.63 13.34
C GLU A 243 -9.85 -1.71 14.41
N ALA A 244 -10.86 -2.56 14.27
CA ALA A 244 -11.16 -3.61 15.25
C ALA A 244 -9.99 -4.59 15.39
N ALA A 245 -9.44 -5.08 14.28
CA ALA A 245 -8.29 -6.01 14.33
C ALA A 245 -7.06 -5.37 14.96
N LEU A 246 -6.77 -4.09 14.64
CA LEU A 246 -5.64 -3.37 15.22
C LEU A 246 -5.81 -3.14 16.72
N VAL A 247 -7.00 -2.72 17.13
CA VAL A 247 -7.36 -2.48 18.55
C VAL A 247 -7.30 -3.78 19.35
N ASP A 248 -7.85 -4.88 18.82
CA ASP A 248 -7.84 -6.18 19.50
C ASP A 248 -6.42 -6.72 19.68
N SER A 249 -5.55 -6.56 18.68
CA SER A 249 -4.13 -6.90 18.78
C SER A 249 -3.43 -6.11 19.90
N VAL A 250 -3.64 -4.78 19.94
CA VAL A 250 -3.05 -3.94 21.00
C VAL A 250 -3.61 -4.27 22.37
N LYS A 251 -4.90 -4.58 22.48
CA LYS A 251 -5.50 -5.03 23.77
C LYS A 251 -4.93 -6.35 24.26
N LYS A 252 -4.49 -7.23 23.37
CA LYS A 252 -3.82 -8.49 23.70
C LYS A 252 -2.41 -8.25 24.27
N THR A 253 -1.65 -7.35 23.65
CA THR A 253 -0.22 -7.14 23.95
C THR A 253 0.06 -5.97 24.90
N ASN A 254 -0.90 -5.07 25.10
CA ASN A 254 -0.83 -3.86 25.93
C ASN A 254 0.24 -2.82 25.51
N ARG A 255 0.91 -3.01 24.35
CA ARG A 255 1.96 -2.12 23.84
C ARG A 255 1.87 -2.01 22.33
N CYS A 256 2.19 -0.85 21.80
CA CYS A 256 2.04 -0.58 20.39
C CYS A 256 3.22 0.20 19.81
N VAL A 257 3.73 -0.30 18.68
CA VAL A 257 4.64 0.41 17.77
C VAL A 257 3.95 0.54 16.42
N VAL A 258 3.94 1.72 15.83
CA VAL A 258 3.43 1.94 14.47
C VAL A 258 4.59 2.29 13.55
N ALA A 259 4.78 1.51 12.48
CA ALA A 259 5.91 1.65 11.55
C ALA A 259 5.46 1.83 10.10
N HIS A 260 5.94 2.89 9.45
CA HIS A 260 5.73 3.14 8.02
C HIS A 260 6.93 3.86 7.40
N GLU A 261 7.10 3.81 6.08
CA GLU A 261 8.26 4.44 5.45
C GLU A 261 8.11 5.95 5.29
N ALA A 262 6.90 6.48 5.14
CA ALA A 262 6.66 7.92 5.10
C ALA A 262 7.28 8.65 6.30
N VAL A 263 7.45 9.97 6.17
CA VAL A 263 7.87 10.80 7.32
C VAL A 263 6.90 10.67 8.47
N VAL A 264 7.41 10.66 9.72
CA VAL A 264 6.57 10.51 10.93
C VAL A 264 5.51 11.62 11.03
N ARG A 265 5.89 12.86 10.64
CA ARG A 265 4.99 14.02 10.74
C ARG A 265 3.91 13.97 9.66
N GLY A 266 2.65 13.87 10.08
CA GLY A 266 1.50 13.84 9.16
C GLY A 266 1.41 12.55 8.33
N GLY A 267 2.23 11.54 8.61
CA GLY A 267 2.11 10.23 7.98
C GLY A 267 0.95 9.41 8.54
N PHE A 268 0.59 8.34 7.84
CA PHE A 268 -0.55 7.45 8.17
C PHE A 268 -0.48 6.90 9.61
N GLY A 269 0.72 6.63 10.12
CA GLY A 269 0.90 6.15 11.50
C GLY A 269 0.43 7.14 12.58
N ALA A 270 0.18 8.40 12.25
CA ALA A 270 -0.44 9.34 13.18
C ALA A 270 -1.93 9.02 13.40
N GLU A 271 -2.64 8.66 12.32
CA GLU A 271 -4.03 8.22 12.39
C GLU A 271 -4.16 6.91 13.16
N VAL A 272 -3.35 5.90 12.82
CA VAL A 272 -3.33 4.63 13.55
C VAL A 272 -3.08 4.85 15.05
N ALA A 273 -2.10 5.67 15.41
CA ALA A 273 -1.83 6.00 16.82
C ALA A 273 -3.01 6.70 17.50
N ALA A 274 -3.73 7.58 16.79
CA ALA A 274 -4.92 8.25 17.31
C ALA A 274 -6.07 7.26 17.53
N VAL A 275 -6.32 6.34 16.61
CA VAL A 275 -7.33 5.27 16.73
C VAL A 275 -7.04 4.39 17.95
N ILE A 276 -5.79 3.90 18.09
CA ILE A 276 -5.38 3.07 19.23
C ILE A 276 -5.49 3.85 20.52
N GLN A 277 -5.01 5.10 20.56
CA GLN A 277 -5.11 5.97 21.74
C GLN A 277 -6.58 6.17 22.18
N TYR A 278 -7.50 6.32 21.23
CA TYR A 278 -8.90 6.53 21.52
C TYR A 278 -9.64 5.26 21.97
N GLN A 279 -9.34 4.10 21.37
CA GLN A 279 -10.10 2.86 21.55
C GLN A 279 -9.45 1.85 22.51
N ALA A 280 -8.14 2.00 22.79
CA ALA A 280 -7.38 1.07 23.63
C ALA A 280 -6.57 1.76 24.74
N PHE A 281 -6.85 3.01 25.08
CA PHE A 281 -6.08 3.78 26.09
C PHE A 281 -5.90 3.03 27.41
N ASP A 282 -6.97 2.45 27.95
CA ASP A 282 -6.95 1.78 29.26
C ASP A 282 -6.16 0.45 29.24
N TRP A 283 -5.74 -0.03 28.07
CA TRP A 283 -4.91 -1.23 27.91
C TRP A 283 -3.44 -0.91 27.67
N LEU A 284 -3.07 0.35 27.43
CA LEU A 284 -1.70 0.72 27.11
C LEU A 284 -0.82 0.81 28.35
N ASP A 285 0.22 -0.02 28.41
CA ASP A 285 1.26 -0.01 29.45
C ASP A 285 2.38 0.99 29.17
N ALA A 286 2.47 1.51 27.93
CA ALA A 286 3.50 2.45 27.49
C ALA A 286 2.94 3.41 26.42
N PRO A 287 3.59 4.56 26.20
CA PRO A 287 3.27 5.42 25.05
C PRO A 287 3.38 4.65 23.73
N ILE A 288 2.51 5.00 22.77
CA ILE A 288 2.60 4.45 21.41
C ILE A 288 3.85 5.00 20.72
N GLU A 289 4.78 4.13 20.34
CA GLU A 289 5.97 4.49 19.57
C GLU A 289 5.63 4.58 18.08
N ARG A 290 6.20 5.58 17.40
CA ARG A 290 6.06 5.74 15.95
C ARG A 290 7.40 5.75 15.26
N VAL A 291 7.57 4.83 14.30
CA VAL A 291 8.76 4.67 13.46
C VAL A 291 8.43 5.11 12.05
N GLY A 292 9.21 6.00 11.49
CA GLY A 292 9.06 6.49 10.12
C GLY A 292 10.29 7.28 9.67
N ALA A 293 10.32 7.69 8.40
CA ALA A 293 11.43 8.46 7.89
C ALA A 293 11.63 9.79 8.64
N LYS A 294 12.87 10.23 8.68
CA LYS A 294 13.23 11.55 9.18
C LYS A 294 12.55 12.63 8.31
N PHE A 295 12.20 13.77 8.92
CA PHE A 295 11.53 14.85 8.21
C PHE A 295 12.51 15.60 7.28
N ALA A 296 12.84 14.95 6.17
CA ALA A 296 13.74 15.47 5.12
C ALA A 296 13.32 14.90 3.75
N PRO A 297 13.54 15.62 2.65
CA PRO A 297 13.44 15.03 1.32
C PRO A 297 14.43 13.86 1.18
N LEU A 298 14.02 12.82 0.43
CA LEU A 298 14.88 11.64 0.26
C LEU A 298 16.13 11.97 -0.53
N PRO A 299 17.32 11.67 0.03
CA PRO A 299 18.59 11.92 -0.65
C PRO A 299 18.84 10.92 -1.78
N PHE A 300 19.58 11.36 -2.80
CA PHE A 300 20.02 10.49 -3.90
C PHE A 300 21.17 9.54 -3.49
N ALA A 301 22.07 10.00 -2.59
CA ALA A 301 23.21 9.18 -2.18
C ALA A 301 22.75 7.98 -1.30
N PRO A 302 23.13 6.72 -1.64
CA PRO A 302 22.62 5.53 -0.94
C PRO A 302 22.84 5.54 0.58
N VAL A 303 23.98 6.03 1.04
CA VAL A 303 24.30 6.11 2.48
C VAL A 303 23.39 7.11 3.20
N MET A 304 23.00 8.20 2.53
CA MET A 304 22.10 9.21 3.07
C MET A 304 20.64 8.75 3.01
N GLU A 305 20.25 8.09 1.92
CA GLU A 305 18.93 7.46 1.81
C GLU A 305 18.74 6.48 2.98
N LYS A 306 19.68 5.56 3.18
CA LYS A 306 19.64 4.61 4.29
C LYS A 306 19.59 5.28 5.67
N PHE A 307 20.20 6.45 5.84
CA PHE A 307 20.13 7.21 7.10
C PHE A 307 18.75 7.85 7.33
N VAL A 308 18.04 8.22 6.28
CA VAL A 308 16.74 8.93 6.38
C VAL A 308 15.59 7.98 6.60
N VAL A 309 15.57 6.83 5.91
CA VAL A 309 14.45 5.87 5.99
C VAL A 309 14.60 4.90 7.16
N PRO A 310 13.48 4.41 7.73
CA PRO A 310 13.52 3.46 8.83
C PRO A 310 13.87 2.05 8.35
N HIS A 311 14.52 1.28 9.23
CA HIS A 311 14.92 -0.10 9.04
C HIS A 311 14.56 -0.95 10.25
N ALA A 312 14.85 -2.25 10.21
CA ALA A 312 14.54 -3.20 11.28
C ALA A 312 15.12 -2.77 12.65
N ASN A 313 16.33 -2.19 12.68
CA ASN A 313 16.93 -1.69 13.92
C ASN A 313 16.11 -0.56 14.54
N ASP A 314 15.56 0.36 13.73
CA ASP A 314 14.73 1.46 14.25
C ASP A 314 13.44 0.93 14.88
N VAL A 315 12.84 -0.12 14.26
CA VAL A 315 11.67 -0.82 14.81
C VAL A 315 12.04 -1.58 16.08
N LEU A 316 13.17 -2.29 16.11
CA LEU A 316 13.65 -3.01 17.29
C LEU A 316 13.91 -2.06 18.48
N ASP A 317 14.52 -0.91 18.22
CA ASP A 317 14.75 0.10 19.25
C ASP A 317 13.43 0.66 19.79
N ALA A 318 12.42 0.86 18.96
CA ALA A 318 11.07 1.25 19.40
C ALA A 318 10.40 0.15 20.23
N ILE A 319 10.53 -1.13 19.84
CA ILE A 319 10.06 -2.27 20.62
C ILE A 319 10.71 -2.26 22.00
N ARG A 320 12.04 -2.11 22.08
CA ARG A 320 12.79 -2.06 23.35
C ARG A 320 12.34 -0.94 24.27
N ARG A 321 12.14 0.28 23.73
CA ARG A 321 11.60 1.40 24.51
C ARG A 321 10.22 1.08 25.08
N THR A 322 9.35 0.48 24.26
CA THR A 322 7.98 0.15 24.68
C THR A 322 7.93 -0.88 25.81
N VAL A 323 8.86 -1.83 25.85
CA VAL A 323 8.93 -2.86 26.89
C VAL A 323 9.86 -2.49 28.06
N GLY A 324 10.39 -1.23 28.10
CA GLY A 324 11.24 -0.74 29.18
C GLY A 324 12.64 -1.36 29.22
N ARG A 325 13.15 -1.78 28.07
CA ARG A 325 14.50 -2.36 27.89
C ARG A 325 15.44 -1.45 27.12
N ASP A 326 15.33 -0.14 27.32
CA ASP A 326 16.31 0.80 26.80
C ASP A 326 17.67 0.47 27.41
N GLY A 327 18.61 0.05 26.57
CA GLY A 327 19.99 -0.13 26.99
C GLY A 327 20.53 1.21 27.51
N ASN A 328 20.89 1.27 28.79
CA ASN A 328 21.74 2.32 29.35
C ASN A 328 23.11 2.34 28.69
#